data_79d607c5219fb7e8457ade8acac82a98
#
_entry.id   79d607c5219fb7e8457ade8acac82a98
#
_cell.length_a   1.000
_cell.length_b   1.000
_cell.length_c   1.000
_cell.angle_alpha   90.00
_cell.angle_beta   90.00
_cell.angle_gamma   90.00
#
_symmetry.space_group_name_H-M   'P 1'
#
loop_
_entity.id
_entity.type
_entity.pdbx_description
1 polymer ?
#
loop_
_entity_poly.entity_id
_entity_poly.type
_entity_poly.pdbx_seq_one_letter_code
_entity_poly.pdbx_strand_id
1 'polypeptide(L)'
;MNKLHGLLGIALALSLVTGCSRERAPSPGVVAAPVLAPAPQGGEMNVGSPLAVGRSLVVTMEVGVTVADVDAARASLRGEVERAGGYVADASASGGAGDGLRVVHMELRVPASKVQGVRAALGHAGEITTDVEKVQDVSEERADLEARLQNARTSEKRILEIMATKTGAISAVIDAEKEVSRIRESIERMEGQRRLLDGRIDLATVRVTLSTQPGLSAWQTPGRSIAGAAHGGMRAAAAAAVYGIMVFVAVAPILLPISALVTGIALALRARRRAQQQKLDALMAG
;
A
#
# COMPACT_ATOMS: atom_id res chain seq x y z
N MET A 1 49.13 29.89 30.05
CA MET A 1 50.16 29.53 29.05
C MET A 1 49.81 28.15 28.48
N ASN A 2 49.75 28.12 27.15
CA ASN A 2 49.63 26.99 26.21
C ASN A 2 48.26 26.29 26.15
N LYS A 3 47.37 26.58 25.25
CA LYS A 3 47.29 26.71 23.77
C LYS A 3 47.89 25.51 23.00
N LEU A 4 47.03 25.02 22.09
CA LEU A 4 47.31 24.19 20.91
C LEU A 4 47.37 22.69 21.15
N HIS A 5 46.42 21.97 20.58
CA HIS A 5 46.58 21.06 19.42
C HIS A 5 45.31 20.23 19.30
N GLY A 6 44.63 20.37 18.18
CA GLY A 6 43.43 19.56 17.89
C GLY A 6 42.70 19.97 16.60
N LEU A 7 43.39 20.59 15.68
CA LEU A 7 42.90 20.86 14.33
C LEU A 7 43.80 20.15 13.33
N LEU A 8 43.46 18.94 12.98
CA LEU A 8 43.95 18.29 11.76
C LEU A 8 43.02 17.13 11.40
N GLY A 9 42.41 17.20 10.26
CA GLY A 9 41.83 16.01 9.69
C GLY A 9 40.53 16.16 8.91
N ILE A 10 40.28 17.25 8.16
CA ILE A 10 39.31 17.26 7.06
C ILE A 10 39.89 18.07 5.93
N ALA A 11 40.65 17.45 5.10
CA ALA A 11 40.99 17.96 3.77
C ALA A 11 41.26 16.76 2.88
N LEU A 12 40.74 16.84 1.69
CA LEU A 12 41.11 16.08 0.50
C LEU A 12 40.23 14.89 0.10
N ALA A 13 39.22 15.17 -0.70
CA ALA A 13 38.90 14.36 -1.87
C ALA A 13 38.15 15.21 -2.89
N LEU A 14 38.83 16.11 -3.55
CA LEU A 14 38.37 16.77 -4.77
C LEU A 14 39.18 16.14 -5.92
N SER A 15 38.66 15.10 -6.54
CA SER A 15 39.24 14.43 -7.71
C SER A 15 38.55 14.91 -8.97
N LEU A 16 39.24 15.71 -9.71
CA LEU A 16 39.24 15.88 -11.16
C LEU A 16 38.42 14.86 -11.96
N VAL A 17 37.39 15.35 -12.65
CA VAL A 17 36.88 14.75 -13.87
C VAL A 17 37.44 15.54 -15.04
N THR A 18 38.44 14.96 -15.63
CA THR A 18 39.09 15.42 -16.89
C THR A 18 38.11 15.08 -18.04
N GLY A 19 37.76 16.10 -18.81
CA GLY A 19 36.95 15.97 -20.01
C GLY A 19 37.69 15.20 -21.10
N CYS A 20 37.01 14.20 -21.72
CA CYS A 20 37.37 13.66 -23.02
C CYS A 20 36.55 14.38 -24.09
N SER A 21 37.16 15.28 -24.79
CA SER A 21 36.71 15.84 -26.06
C SER A 21 36.72 14.72 -27.10
N ARG A 22 35.53 14.29 -27.55
CA ARG A 22 35.42 13.34 -28.64
C ARG A 22 35.28 14.10 -29.94
N GLU A 23 36.34 14.02 -30.75
CA GLU A 23 36.46 14.51 -32.09
C GLU A 23 35.33 14.06 -32.98
N ARG A 24 34.69 15.01 -33.64
CA ARG A 24 33.53 14.80 -34.53
C ARG A 24 34.03 14.40 -35.90
N ALA A 25 33.85 13.14 -36.27
CA ALA A 25 34.10 12.67 -37.64
C ALA A 25 33.07 13.26 -38.62
N PRO A 26 33.43 13.58 -39.88
CA PRO A 26 32.51 14.16 -40.85
C PRO A 26 31.47 13.14 -41.32
N SER A 27 30.22 13.55 -41.33
CA SER A 27 29.06 12.77 -41.79
C SER A 27 29.11 12.62 -43.34
N PRO A 28 28.87 11.43 -43.91
CA PRO A 28 28.62 11.29 -45.32
C PRO A 28 27.20 11.76 -45.66
N GLY A 29 27.05 12.28 -46.86
CA GLY A 29 25.94 13.04 -47.43
C GLY A 29 24.55 12.51 -47.16
N VAL A 30 23.66 13.43 -46.86
CA VAL A 30 22.22 13.27 -46.74
C VAL A 30 21.63 12.92 -48.11
N VAL A 31 21.21 11.65 -48.26
CA VAL A 31 20.28 11.25 -49.34
C VAL A 31 18.88 11.68 -48.86
N ALA A 32 18.26 12.55 -49.63
CA ALA A 32 16.89 13.02 -49.37
C ALA A 32 15.92 11.84 -49.29
N ALA A 33 15.40 11.57 -48.09
CA ALA A 33 14.29 10.65 -47.91
C ALA A 33 12.99 11.29 -48.43
N PRO A 34 12.07 10.48 -49.02
CA PRO A 34 10.78 10.99 -49.49
C PRO A 34 9.98 11.56 -48.30
N VAL A 35 9.39 12.72 -48.54
CA VAL A 35 8.49 13.40 -47.62
C VAL A 35 7.32 12.47 -47.33
N LEU A 36 7.34 11.84 -46.15
CA LEU A 36 6.17 11.16 -45.60
C LEU A 36 5.10 12.22 -45.31
N ALA A 37 3.92 12.00 -45.85
CA ALA A 37 2.72 12.78 -45.56
C ALA A 37 2.53 12.91 -44.03
N PRO A 38 2.04 14.05 -43.54
CA PRO A 38 1.79 14.24 -42.08
C PRO A 38 0.87 13.14 -41.59
N ALA A 39 1.32 12.44 -40.54
CA ALA A 39 0.49 11.50 -39.82
C ALA A 39 -0.79 12.22 -39.35
N PRO A 40 -1.96 11.57 -39.40
CA PRO A 40 -3.18 12.17 -38.88
C PRO A 40 -2.93 12.52 -37.42
N GLN A 41 -3.13 13.80 -37.12
CA GLN A 41 -3.03 14.33 -35.76
C GLN A 41 -3.95 13.49 -34.88
N GLY A 42 -3.38 12.94 -33.81
CA GLY A 42 -4.09 12.11 -32.85
C GLY A 42 -5.36 12.85 -32.42
N GLY A 43 -6.50 12.31 -32.83
CA GLY A 43 -7.77 12.74 -32.30
C GLY A 43 -7.70 12.55 -30.78
N GLU A 44 -8.02 13.59 -30.05
CA GLU A 44 -8.29 13.51 -28.63
C GLU A 44 -9.21 12.32 -28.40
N MET A 45 -8.70 11.31 -27.70
CA MET A 45 -9.53 10.20 -27.26
C MET A 45 -10.57 10.83 -26.33
N ASN A 46 -11.74 11.08 -26.89
CA ASN A 46 -12.92 11.48 -26.16
C ASN A 46 -13.25 10.34 -25.17
N VAL A 47 -12.81 10.50 -23.92
CA VAL A 47 -13.01 9.56 -22.80
C VAL A 47 -14.51 9.45 -22.44
N GLY A 48 -15.38 9.98 -23.24
CA GLY A 48 -16.84 9.92 -23.13
C GLY A 48 -17.54 9.06 -24.17
N SER A 49 -16.84 8.14 -24.87
CA SER A 49 -17.53 7.23 -25.78
C SER A 49 -18.55 6.39 -24.99
N PRO A 50 -19.84 6.40 -25.38
CA PRO A 50 -20.83 5.53 -24.76
C PRO A 50 -20.30 4.09 -24.91
N LEU A 51 -20.26 3.36 -23.80
CA LEU A 51 -19.88 1.95 -23.72
C LEU A 51 -20.55 1.25 -24.92
N ALA A 52 -19.72 0.78 -25.87
CA ALA A 52 -20.18 0.33 -27.16
C ALA A 52 -21.25 -0.75 -26.94
N VAL A 53 -22.47 -0.45 -27.42
CA VAL A 53 -23.62 -1.38 -27.37
C VAL A 53 -23.18 -2.72 -27.94
N GLY A 54 -23.14 -3.76 -27.11
CA GLY A 54 -22.79 -5.14 -27.49
C GLY A 54 -21.45 -5.69 -26.99
N ARG A 55 -20.61 -4.89 -26.31
CA ARG A 55 -19.37 -5.40 -25.71
C ARG A 55 -19.58 -5.80 -24.25
N SER A 56 -18.96 -6.91 -23.87
CA SER A 56 -18.93 -7.38 -22.48
C SER A 56 -17.66 -6.85 -21.81
N LEU A 57 -17.79 -5.78 -21.03
CA LEU A 57 -16.66 -5.08 -20.41
C LEU A 57 -16.67 -5.32 -18.89
N VAL A 58 -15.54 -5.75 -18.36
CA VAL A 58 -15.30 -5.80 -16.91
C VAL A 58 -14.55 -4.53 -16.51
N VAL A 59 -15.15 -3.72 -15.64
CA VAL A 59 -14.57 -2.47 -15.15
C VAL A 59 -14.07 -2.65 -13.74
N THR A 60 -12.81 -2.29 -13.51
CA THR A 60 -12.20 -2.22 -12.18
C THR A 60 -11.61 -0.84 -12.01
N MET A 61 -11.92 -0.16 -10.91
CA MET A 61 -11.42 1.16 -10.60
C MET A 61 -10.75 1.16 -9.22
N GLU A 62 -9.59 1.80 -9.11
CA GLU A 62 -8.86 2.00 -7.86
C GLU A 62 -8.69 3.49 -7.61
N VAL A 63 -9.26 3.99 -6.51
CA VAL A 63 -9.24 5.41 -6.18
C VAL A 63 -8.71 5.61 -4.78
N GLY A 64 -7.66 6.42 -4.65
CA GLY A 64 -7.16 6.95 -3.39
C GLY A 64 -7.68 8.36 -3.18
N VAL A 65 -8.27 8.64 -2.02
CA VAL A 65 -8.80 9.96 -1.69
C VAL A 65 -8.30 10.39 -0.31
N THR A 66 -7.76 11.58 -0.25
CA THR A 66 -7.43 12.23 1.02
C THR A 66 -8.58 13.10 1.47
N VAL A 67 -9.09 12.83 2.67
CA VAL A 67 -10.28 13.48 3.22
C VAL A 67 -10.00 14.09 4.60
N ALA A 68 -10.77 15.10 4.98
CA ALA A 68 -10.66 15.72 6.30
C ALA A 68 -11.24 14.81 7.40
N ASP A 69 -12.35 14.12 7.13
CA ASP A 69 -13.01 13.17 8.03
C ASP A 69 -13.33 11.89 7.27
N VAL A 70 -12.62 10.82 7.62
CA VAL A 70 -12.77 9.50 6.96
C VAL A 70 -14.12 8.85 7.29
N ASP A 71 -14.64 9.06 8.51
CA ASP A 71 -15.92 8.44 8.90
C ASP A 71 -17.11 9.10 8.20
N ALA A 72 -17.10 10.43 8.09
CA ALA A 72 -18.11 11.18 7.35
C ALA A 72 -18.04 10.83 5.85
N ALA A 73 -16.85 10.78 5.25
CA ALA A 73 -16.65 10.40 3.86
C ALA A 73 -17.11 8.97 3.58
N ARG A 74 -16.80 8.01 4.47
CA ARG A 74 -17.26 6.63 4.39
C ARG A 74 -18.78 6.52 4.41
N ALA A 75 -19.44 7.25 5.33
CA ALA A 75 -20.91 7.22 5.45
C ALA A 75 -21.57 7.81 4.20
N SER A 76 -21.06 8.94 3.70
CA SER A 76 -21.54 9.59 2.48
C SER A 76 -21.39 8.68 1.25
N LEU A 77 -20.21 8.07 1.08
CA LEU A 77 -19.92 7.17 -0.02
C LEU A 77 -20.81 5.93 -0.01
N ARG A 78 -21.05 5.34 1.17
CA ARG A 78 -21.98 4.21 1.31
C ARG A 78 -23.37 4.59 0.80
N GLY A 79 -23.90 5.74 1.24
CA GLY A 79 -25.22 6.21 0.80
C GLY A 79 -25.27 6.48 -0.71
N GLU A 80 -24.18 6.95 -1.33
CA GLU A 80 -24.12 7.15 -2.77
C GLU A 80 -24.13 5.84 -3.54
N VAL A 81 -23.35 4.86 -3.07
CA VAL A 81 -23.30 3.51 -3.66
C VAL A 81 -24.67 2.82 -3.57
N GLU A 82 -25.35 2.90 -2.44
CA GLU A 82 -26.70 2.33 -2.25
C GLU A 82 -27.72 3.02 -3.17
N ARG A 83 -27.66 4.35 -3.33
CA ARG A 83 -28.51 5.09 -4.29
C ARG A 83 -28.24 4.73 -5.74
N ALA A 84 -26.99 4.40 -6.06
CA ALA A 84 -26.63 3.89 -7.37
C ALA A 84 -27.10 2.45 -7.65
N GLY A 85 -27.65 1.74 -6.64
CA GLY A 85 -28.03 0.34 -6.74
C GLY A 85 -26.88 -0.64 -6.53
N GLY A 86 -25.77 -0.15 -5.96
CA GLY A 86 -24.60 -0.94 -5.58
C GLY A 86 -24.63 -1.37 -4.11
N TYR A 87 -23.53 -1.97 -3.66
CA TYR A 87 -23.33 -2.35 -2.26
C TYR A 87 -21.83 -2.35 -1.89
N VAL A 88 -21.56 -2.32 -0.59
CA VAL A 88 -20.22 -2.46 -0.03
C VAL A 88 -19.93 -3.94 0.17
N ALA A 89 -18.98 -4.48 -0.57
CA ALA A 89 -18.57 -5.89 -0.49
C ALA A 89 -17.63 -6.14 0.68
N ASP A 90 -16.69 -5.22 0.92
CA ASP A 90 -15.76 -5.26 2.05
C ASP A 90 -15.46 -3.86 2.54
N ALA A 91 -15.16 -3.71 3.84
CA ALA A 91 -14.69 -2.47 4.41
C ALA A 91 -13.82 -2.75 5.64
N SER A 92 -12.57 -2.35 5.57
CA SER A 92 -11.62 -2.45 6.68
C SER A 92 -11.08 -1.07 7.03
N ALA A 93 -10.83 -0.85 8.32
CA ALA A 93 -10.28 0.39 8.83
C ALA A 93 -9.02 0.10 9.64
N SER A 94 -7.96 0.87 9.42
CA SER A 94 -6.70 0.83 10.14
C SER A 94 -6.31 2.22 10.63
N GLY A 95 -5.53 2.29 11.72
CA GLY A 95 -5.15 3.53 12.38
C GLY A 95 -6.00 3.81 13.63
N GLY A 96 -5.34 4.28 14.69
CA GLY A 96 -5.94 4.58 15.98
C GLY A 96 -6.25 6.06 16.16
N ALA A 97 -7.10 6.37 17.14
CA ALA A 97 -7.48 7.74 17.49
C ALA A 97 -6.30 8.63 17.98
N GLY A 98 -5.09 8.07 18.15
CA GLY A 98 -3.90 8.77 18.64
C GLY A 98 -2.88 9.16 17.57
N ASP A 99 -2.86 8.48 16.42
CA ASP A 99 -1.78 8.63 15.44
C ASP A 99 -2.10 9.68 14.34
N GLY A 100 -3.29 10.25 14.37
CA GLY A 100 -3.73 11.25 13.37
C GLY A 100 -3.92 10.69 11.97
N LEU A 101 -3.45 9.47 11.70
CA LEU A 101 -3.58 8.76 10.44
C LEU A 101 -4.65 7.69 10.55
N ARG A 102 -5.75 7.88 9.85
CA ARG A 102 -6.78 6.86 9.69
C ARG A 102 -6.92 6.51 8.22
N VAL A 103 -6.84 5.22 7.92
CA VAL A 103 -7.00 4.70 6.56
C VAL A 103 -8.16 3.72 6.55
N VAL A 104 -9.06 3.89 5.59
CA VAL A 104 -10.18 2.97 5.35
C VAL A 104 -10.07 2.46 3.93
N HIS A 105 -10.03 1.13 3.80
CA HIS A 105 -10.13 0.46 2.52
C HIS A 105 -11.55 -0.05 2.35
N MET A 106 -12.13 0.18 1.18
CA MET A 106 -13.48 -0.28 0.84
C MET A 106 -13.46 -0.93 -0.53
N GLU A 107 -14.12 -2.08 -0.66
CA GLU A 107 -14.45 -2.66 -1.95
C GLU A 107 -15.96 -2.50 -2.19
N LEU A 108 -16.28 -1.82 -3.27
CA LEU A 108 -17.65 -1.48 -3.65
C LEU A 108 -18.00 -2.21 -4.93
N ARG A 109 -19.24 -2.70 -5.00
CA ARG A 109 -19.82 -3.27 -6.22
C ARG A 109 -20.91 -2.32 -6.70
N VAL A 110 -20.67 -1.74 -7.88
CA VAL A 110 -21.52 -0.67 -8.44
C VAL A 110 -21.92 -1.06 -9.85
N PRO A 111 -23.18 -0.87 -10.27
CA PRO A 111 -23.56 -1.09 -11.66
C PRO A 111 -22.61 -0.34 -12.61
N ALA A 112 -22.10 -1.03 -13.64
CA ALA A 112 -21.08 -0.49 -14.53
C ALA A 112 -21.48 0.87 -15.13
N SER A 113 -22.77 1.07 -15.40
CA SER A 113 -23.32 2.34 -15.93
C SER A 113 -23.29 3.50 -14.92
N LYS A 114 -23.09 3.23 -13.63
CA LYS A 114 -23.12 4.23 -12.54
C LYS A 114 -21.74 4.54 -11.93
N VAL A 115 -20.68 3.90 -12.41
CA VAL A 115 -19.31 4.07 -11.90
C VAL A 115 -18.85 5.51 -11.94
N GLN A 116 -19.15 6.26 -13.02
CA GLN A 116 -18.76 7.66 -13.16
C GLN A 116 -19.45 8.57 -12.12
N GLY A 117 -20.67 8.23 -11.72
CA GLY A 117 -21.36 8.95 -10.63
C GLY A 117 -20.67 8.77 -9.28
N VAL A 118 -20.25 7.53 -8.98
CA VAL A 118 -19.49 7.24 -7.75
C VAL A 118 -18.10 7.92 -7.78
N ARG A 119 -17.44 7.93 -8.94
CA ARG A 119 -16.17 8.66 -9.13
C ARG A 119 -16.32 10.16 -8.86
N ALA A 120 -17.38 10.79 -9.37
CA ALA A 120 -17.67 12.19 -9.11
C ALA A 120 -17.93 12.46 -7.62
N ALA A 121 -18.66 11.56 -6.94
CA ALA A 121 -18.90 11.65 -5.50
C ALA A 121 -17.60 11.56 -4.68
N LEU A 122 -16.65 10.72 -5.09
CA LEU A 122 -15.32 10.64 -4.47
C LEU A 122 -14.54 11.95 -4.62
N GLY A 123 -14.61 12.59 -5.79
CA GLY A 123 -13.99 13.91 -6.03
C GLY A 123 -14.60 15.04 -5.18
N HIS A 124 -15.88 14.93 -4.80
CA HIS A 124 -16.52 15.87 -3.87
C HIS A 124 -16.18 15.58 -2.39
N ALA A 125 -15.82 14.35 -2.06
CA ALA A 125 -15.47 13.95 -0.69
C ALA A 125 -14.08 14.43 -0.27
N GLY A 126 -13.14 14.63 -1.20
CA GLY A 126 -11.78 15.02 -0.90
C GLY A 126 -10.88 15.14 -2.13
N GLU A 127 -9.58 15.24 -1.89
CA GLU A 127 -8.55 15.30 -2.93
C GLU A 127 -8.22 13.90 -3.43
N ILE A 128 -8.38 13.66 -4.72
CA ILE A 128 -8.01 12.39 -5.36
C ILE A 128 -6.50 12.32 -5.51
N THR A 129 -5.87 11.36 -4.86
CA THR A 129 -4.42 11.11 -4.91
C THR A 129 -4.04 10.01 -5.90
N THR A 130 -4.95 9.10 -6.15
CA THR A 130 -4.77 7.99 -7.10
C THR A 130 -6.10 7.75 -7.81
N ASP A 131 -6.05 7.56 -9.12
CA ASP A 131 -7.22 7.26 -9.93
C ASP A 131 -6.77 6.36 -11.09
N VAL A 132 -7.06 5.08 -10.98
CA VAL A 132 -6.70 4.07 -11.98
C VAL A 132 -7.95 3.33 -12.40
N GLU A 133 -8.29 3.38 -13.67
CA GLU A 133 -9.39 2.63 -14.26
C GLU A 133 -8.84 1.58 -15.21
N LYS A 134 -9.23 0.33 -15.01
CA LYS A 134 -8.89 -0.81 -15.86
C LYS A 134 -10.16 -1.36 -16.47
N VAL A 135 -10.25 -1.37 -17.77
CA VAL A 135 -11.34 -1.96 -18.55
C VAL A 135 -10.81 -3.18 -19.28
N GLN A 136 -11.45 -4.32 -19.09
CA GLN A 136 -11.13 -5.57 -19.77
C GLN A 136 -12.29 -5.96 -20.66
N ASP A 137 -12.04 -6.13 -21.97
CA ASP A 137 -13.04 -6.69 -22.90
C ASP A 137 -13.01 -8.23 -22.77
N VAL A 138 -14.14 -8.79 -22.38
CA VAL A 138 -14.34 -10.23 -22.18
C VAL A 138 -15.39 -10.79 -23.14
N SER A 139 -15.68 -10.08 -24.23
CA SER A 139 -16.69 -10.45 -25.20
C SER A 139 -16.37 -11.79 -25.85
N GLU A 140 -15.11 -12.05 -26.20
CA GLU A 140 -14.64 -13.30 -26.78
C GLU A 140 -14.76 -14.45 -25.77
N GLU A 141 -14.31 -14.24 -24.52
CA GLU A 141 -14.41 -15.23 -23.44
C GLU A 141 -15.86 -15.64 -23.19
N ARG A 142 -16.76 -14.67 -23.18
CA ARG A 142 -18.20 -14.90 -22.99
C ARG A 142 -18.78 -15.69 -24.16
N ALA A 143 -18.48 -15.32 -25.40
CA ALA A 143 -18.97 -15.98 -26.60
C ALA A 143 -18.46 -17.44 -26.70
N ASP A 144 -17.17 -17.69 -26.40
CA ASP A 144 -16.58 -19.03 -26.38
C ASP A 144 -17.26 -19.91 -25.33
N LEU A 145 -17.46 -19.37 -24.10
CA LEU A 145 -18.14 -20.08 -23.02
C LEU A 145 -19.58 -20.43 -23.40
N GLU A 146 -20.31 -19.54 -24.05
CA GLU A 146 -21.67 -19.76 -24.52
C GLU A 146 -21.74 -20.81 -25.64
N ALA A 147 -20.80 -20.78 -26.58
CA ALA A 147 -20.70 -21.78 -27.65
C ALA A 147 -20.42 -23.19 -27.09
N ARG A 148 -19.48 -23.31 -26.15
CA ARG A 148 -19.18 -24.60 -25.47
C ARG A 148 -20.38 -25.12 -24.69
N LEU A 149 -21.10 -24.25 -23.98
CA LEU A 149 -22.29 -24.59 -23.22
C LEU A 149 -23.40 -25.10 -24.14
N GLN A 150 -23.63 -24.43 -25.27
CA GLN A 150 -24.57 -24.85 -26.29
C GLN A 150 -24.22 -26.22 -26.90
N ASN A 151 -22.93 -26.44 -27.20
CA ASN A 151 -22.44 -27.72 -27.72
C ASN A 151 -22.63 -28.86 -26.71
N ALA A 152 -22.33 -28.63 -25.43
CA ALA A 152 -22.53 -29.61 -24.35
C ALA A 152 -24.00 -30.00 -24.18
N ARG A 153 -24.90 -29.00 -24.17
CA ARG A 153 -26.35 -29.24 -24.10
C ARG A 153 -26.87 -30.02 -25.33
N THR A 154 -26.36 -29.71 -26.52
CA THR A 154 -26.70 -30.43 -27.75
C THR A 154 -26.23 -31.88 -27.69
N SER A 155 -25.02 -32.12 -27.18
CA SER A 155 -24.48 -33.47 -27.00
C SER A 155 -25.28 -34.27 -25.95
N GLU A 156 -25.63 -33.67 -24.83
CA GLU A 156 -26.50 -34.28 -23.81
C GLU A 156 -27.83 -34.74 -24.44
N LYS A 157 -28.52 -33.81 -25.12
CA LYS A 157 -29.80 -34.09 -25.80
C LYS A 157 -29.67 -35.23 -26.76
N ARG A 158 -28.61 -35.26 -27.61
CA ARG A 158 -28.38 -36.33 -28.60
C ARG A 158 -28.17 -37.69 -27.92
N ILE A 159 -27.42 -37.76 -26.83
CA ILE A 159 -27.22 -39.04 -26.14
C ILE A 159 -28.53 -39.52 -25.51
N LEU A 160 -29.30 -38.65 -24.90
CA LEU A 160 -30.63 -38.97 -24.31
C LEU A 160 -31.60 -39.45 -25.40
N GLU A 161 -31.64 -38.87 -26.60
CA GLU A 161 -32.46 -39.30 -27.71
C GLU A 161 -32.03 -40.70 -28.21
N ILE A 162 -30.71 -40.98 -28.29
CA ILE A 162 -30.19 -42.31 -28.66
C ILE A 162 -30.61 -43.35 -27.60
N MET A 163 -30.48 -43.01 -26.33
CA MET A 163 -30.90 -43.90 -25.23
C MET A 163 -32.42 -44.22 -25.25
N ALA A 164 -33.23 -43.23 -25.64
CA ALA A 164 -34.68 -43.40 -25.71
C ALA A 164 -35.13 -44.26 -26.91
N THR A 165 -34.35 -44.25 -28.01
CA THR A 165 -34.76 -44.92 -29.29
C THR A 165 -34.11 -46.28 -29.52
N LYS A 166 -32.98 -46.56 -28.87
CA LYS A 166 -32.23 -47.82 -29.08
C LYS A 166 -32.33 -48.75 -27.92
N THR A 167 -32.87 -49.97 -28.18
CA THR A 167 -32.79 -51.12 -27.27
C THR A 167 -31.43 -51.74 -27.40
N GLY A 168 -30.49 -51.41 -26.50
CA GLY A 168 -29.12 -51.93 -26.51
C GLY A 168 -28.87 -52.88 -25.33
N ALA A 169 -27.65 -53.44 -25.29
CA ALA A 169 -27.18 -54.20 -24.14
C ALA A 169 -27.17 -53.30 -22.89
N ILE A 170 -27.47 -53.83 -21.73
CA ILE A 170 -27.52 -53.07 -20.45
C ILE A 170 -26.21 -52.34 -20.19
N SER A 171 -25.05 -52.93 -20.53
CA SER A 171 -23.75 -52.27 -20.41
C SER A 171 -23.63 -50.96 -21.21
N ALA A 172 -24.21 -50.91 -22.41
CA ALA A 172 -24.17 -49.71 -23.25
C ALA A 172 -25.03 -48.58 -22.65
N VAL A 173 -26.16 -48.92 -22.00
CA VAL A 173 -27.00 -47.96 -21.29
C VAL A 173 -26.28 -47.38 -20.08
N ILE A 174 -25.61 -48.23 -19.27
CA ILE A 174 -24.80 -47.77 -18.14
C ILE A 174 -23.68 -46.85 -18.58
N ASP A 175 -23.00 -47.15 -19.68
CA ASP A 175 -21.92 -46.31 -20.19
C ASP A 175 -22.41 -44.97 -20.74
N ALA A 176 -23.58 -44.97 -21.38
CA ALA A 176 -24.26 -43.75 -21.80
C ALA A 176 -24.69 -42.88 -20.63
N GLU A 177 -25.24 -43.49 -19.55
CA GLU A 177 -25.60 -42.76 -18.32
C GLU A 177 -24.37 -42.09 -17.66
N LYS A 178 -23.22 -42.78 -17.61
CA LYS A 178 -21.99 -42.21 -17.10
C LYS A 178 -21.55 -40.99 -17.95
N GLU A 179 -21.69 -41.10 -19.28
CA GLU A 179 -21.32 -40.00 -20.17
C GLU A 179 -22.28 -38.80 -20.04
N VAL A 180 -23.58 -39.04 -19.94
CA VAL A 180 -24.56 -37.99 -19.64
C VAL A 180 -24.24 -37.28 -18.31
N SER A 181 -23.85 -38.04 -17.28
CA SER A 181 -23.49 -37.49 -15.98
C SER A 181 -22.24 -36.57 -16.09
N ARG A 182 -21.20 -36.96 -16.86
CA ARG A 182 -20.03 -36.15 -17.11
C ARG A 182 -20.37 -34.85 -17.88
N ILE A 183 -21.24 -34.97 -18.89
CA ILE A 183 -21.67 -33.79 -19.66
C ILE A 183 -22.46 -32.83 -18.77
N ARG A 184 -23.36 -33.32 -17.90
CA ARG A 184 -24.11 -32.50 -16.95
C ARG A 184 -23.20 -31.77 -15.98
N GLU A 185 -22.22 -32.45 -15.41
CA GLU A 185 -21.20 -31.82 -14.56
C GLU A 185 -20.44 -30.71 -15.29
N SER A 186 -20.13 -30.94 -16.58
CA SER A 186 -19.48 -29.91 -17.41
C SER A 186 -20.39 -28.71 -17.67
N ILE A 187 -21.67 -28.94 -17.95
CA ILE A 187 -22.70 -27.90 -18.14
C ILE A 187 -22.81 -27.05 -16.86
N GLU A 188 -22.98 -27.68 -15.69
CA GLU A 188 -23.11 -26.99 -14.42
C GLU A 188 -21.89 -26.11 -14.11
N ARG A 189 -20.68 -26.61 -14.38
CA ARG A 189 -19.43 -25.83 -14.23
C ARG A 189 -19.41 -24.62 -15.16
N MET A 190 -19.73 -24.79 -16.43
CA MET A 190 -19.78 -23.71 -17.42
C MET A 190 -20.87 -22.69 -17.11
N GLU A 191 -22.02 -23.11 -16.64
CA GLU A 191 -23.09 -22.22 -16.18
C GLU A 191 -22.66 -21.41 -14.95
N GLY A 192 -21.93 -22.03 -14.03
CA GLY A 192 -21.32 -21.33 -12.89
C GLY A 192 -20.34 -20.25 -13.33
N GLN A 193 -19.43 -20.58 -14.26
CA GLN A 193 -18.48 -19.64 -14.85
C GLN A 193 -19.19 -18.47 -15.55
N ARG A 194 -20.24 -18.75 -16.33
CA ARG A 194 -21.02 -17.73 -17.01
C ARG A 194 -21.68 -16.77 -16.01
N ARG A 195 -22.33 -17.30 -14.95
CA ARG A 195 -22.93 -16.44 -13.89
C ARG A 195 -21.90 -15.53 -13.22
N LEU A 196 -20.68 -16.05 -12.95
CA LEU A 196 -19.61 -15.24 -12.37
C LEU A 196 -19.14 -14.15 -13.33
N LEU A 197 -18.99 -14.47 -14.63
CA LEU A 197 -18.57 -13.51 -15.65
C LEU A 197 -19.63 -12.43 -15.86
N ASP A 198 -20.91 -12.83 -15.99
CA ASP A 198 -22.03 -11.90 -16.12
C ASP A 198 -22.10 -10.94 -14.91
N GLY A 199 -21.92 -11.45 -13.69
CA GLY A 199 -21.88 -10.62 -12.47
C GLY A 199 -20.69 -9.62 -12.46
N ARG A 200 -19.54 -9.95 -13.08
CA ARG A 200 -18.41 -9.03 -13.22
C ARG A 200 -18.62 -7.98 -14.31
N ILE A 201 -19.43 -8.28 -15.32
CA ILE A 201 -19.80 -7.33 -16.39
C ILE A 201 -20.85 -6.36 -15.85
N ASP A 202 -21.86 -6.85 -15.14
CA ASP A 202 -22.96 -6.03 -14.64
C ASP A 202 -22.50 -5.09 -13.50
N LEU A 203 -21.62 -5.57 -12.62
CA LEU A 203 -21.13 -4.85 -11.46
C LEU A 203 -19.62 -4.58 -11.55
N ALA A 204 -19.29 -3.34 -11.75
CA ALA A 204 -17.91 -2.87 -11.63
C ALA A 204 -17.39 -2.99 -10.20
N THR A 205 -16.10 -3.29 -10.07
CA THR A 205 -15.39 -3.31 -8.79
C THR A 205 -14.69 -1.97 -8.58
N VAL A 206 -15.08 -1.24 -7.53
CA VAL A 206 -14.43 0.02 -7.16
C VAL A 206 -13.73 -0.18 -5.82
N ARG A 207 -12.39 -0.12 -5.82
CA ARG A 207 -11.56 -0.14 -4.61
C ARG A 207 -11.24 1.28 -4.22
N VAL A 208 -11.67 1.66 -3.03
CA VAL A 208 -11.48 3.01 -2.49
C VAL A 208 -10.58 2.95 -1.28
N THR A 209 -9.55 3.78 -1.27
CA THR A 209 -8.71 4.02 -0.09
C THR A 209 -8.93 5.45 0.38
N LEU A 210 -9.61 5.60 1.52
CA LEU A 210 -9.80 6.89 2.18
C LEU A 210 -8.70 7.06 3.23
N SER A 211 -8.00 8.18 3.20
CA SER A 211 -6.95 8.51 4.18
C SER A 211 -7.11 9.94 4.69
N THR A 212 -6.76 10.16 5.96
CA THR A 212 -6.60 11.53 6.48
C THR A 212 -5.23 12.06 6.11
N GLN A 213 -5.11 13.37 5.82
CA GLN A 213 -3.80 14.00 5.68
C GLN A 213 -3.08 14.01 7.03
N PRO A 214 -1.83 13.51 7.10
CA PRO A 214 -1.02 13.71 8.29
C PRO A 214 -0.68 15.19 8.40
N GLY A 215 -1.23 15.89 9.38
CA GLY A 215 -0.73 17.21 9.74
C GLY A 215 -1.71 18.38 9.75
N LEU A 216 -2.85 18.35 9.07
CA LEU A 216 -3.79 19.49 9.14
C LEU A 216 -4.73 19.42 10.35
N SER A 217 -5.04 18.22 10.85
CA SER A 217 -5.88 18.07 12.05
C SER A 217 -5.17 18.45 13.37
N ALA A 218 -3.84 18.36 13.42
CA ALA A 218 -3.06 18.70 14.61
C ALA A 218 -3.12 20.21 14.93
N TRP A 219 -3.29 21.06 13.93
CA TRP A 219 -3.35 22.52 14.12
C TRP A 219 -4.77 23.04 14.30
N GLN A 220 -5.79 22.28 13.88
CA GLN A 220 -7.20 22.71 13.96
C GLN A 220 -7.88 22.37 15.28
N THR A 221 -7.30 21.52 16.12
CA THR A 221 -7.79 21.20 17.47
C THR A 221 -6.66 21.28 18.52
N PRO A 222 -6.27 22.50 18.95
CA PRO A 222 -5.15 22.67 19.89
C PRO A 222 -5.32 21.89 21.21
N GLY A 223 -6.55 21.71 21.69
CA GLY A 223 -6.82 21.00 22.94
C GLY A 223 -6.59 19.49 22.90
N ARG A 224 -6.80 18.84 21.73
CA ARG A 224 -6.59 17.38 21.58
C ARG A 224 -5.12 17.02 21.38
N SER A 225 -4.37 17.87 20.67
CA SER A 225 -2.94 17.68 20.46
C SER A 225 -2.14 17.84 21.75
N ILE A 226 -2.53 18.77 22.63
CA ILE A 226 -1.89 18.97 23.94
C ILE A 226 -2.14 17.76 24.85
N ALA A 227 -3.36 17.22 24.89
CA ALA A 227 -3.66 16.02 25.68
C ALA A 227 -2.93 14.78 25.14
N GLY A 228 -2.85 14.60 23.83
CA GLY A 228 -2.10 13.50 23.19
C GLY A 228 -0.59 13.62 23.42
N ALA A 229 -0.03 14.82 23.28
CA ALA A 229 1.38 15.09 23.56
C ALA A 229 1.73 14.91 25.05
N ALA A 230 0.84 15.31 25.95
CA ALA A 230 1.01 15.09 27.39
C ALA A 230 1.02 13.59 27.75
N HIS A 231 0.12 12.79 27.18
CA HIS A 231 0.11 11.34 27.42
C HIS A 231 1.29 10.62 26.75
N GLY A 232 1.69 11.03 25.54
CA GLY A 232 2.88 10.53 24.86
C GLY A 232 4.17 10.90 25.59
N GLY A 233 4.29 12.14 26.04
CA GLY A 233 5.42 12.64 26.83
C GLY A 233 5.55 11.94 28.19
N MET A 234 4.44 11.67 28.84
CA MET A 234 4.43 10.97 30.12
C MET A 234 4.85 9.50 30.00
N ARG A 235 4.44 8.82 28.94
CA ARG A 235 4.89 7.44 28.65
C ARG A 235 6.38 7.39 28.26
N ALA A 236 6.86 8.35 27.47
CA ALA A 236 8.26 8.46 27.13
C ALA A 236 9.13 8.80 28.37
N ALA A 237 8.68 9.69 29.24
CA ALA A 237 9.35 10.02 30.50
C ALA A 237 9.38 8.81 31.46
N ALA A 238 8.27 8.07 31.57
CA ALA A 238 8.23 6.84 32.39
C ALA A 238 9.18 5.77 31.83
N ALA A 239 9.23 5.56 30.53
CA ALA A 239 10.17 4.65 29.89
C ALA A 239 11.63 5.07 30.12
N ALA A 240 11.94 6.35 29.95
CA ALA A 240 13.28 6.89 30.19
C ALA A 240 13.71 6.73 31.67
N ALA A 241 12.79 6.92 32.61
CA ALA A 241 13.05 6.71 34.04
C ALA A 241 13.35 5.24 34.36
N VAL A 242 12.58 4.29 33.77
CA VAL A 242 12.83 2.86 33.97
C VAL A 242 14.18 2.45 33.36
N TYR A 243 14.51 2.93 32.16
CA TYR A 243 15.83 2.67 31.55
C TYR A 243 16.97 3.32 32.36
N GLY A 244 16.77 4.55 32.88
CA GLY A 244 17.76 5.22 33.74
C GLY A 244 18.02 4.43 35.03
N ILE A 245 17.00 3.92 35.70
CA ILE A 245 17.13 3.06 36.89
C ILE A 245 17.84 1.75 36.53
N MET A 246 17.50 1.13 35.42
CA MET A 246 18.11 -0.12 34.97
C MET A 246 19.62 0.03 34.69
N VAL A 247 20.01 1.10 34.02
CA VAL A 247 21.41 1.45 33.78
C VAL A 247 22.13 1.78 35.09
N PHE A 248 21.51 2.52 35.98
CA PHE A 248 22.07 2.84 37.29
C PHE A 248 22.34 1.58 38.13
N VAL A 249 21.37 0.67 38.19
CA VAL A 249 21.51 -0.61 38.92
C VAL A 249 22.61 -1.49 38.32
N ALA A 250 22.73 -1.50 36.98
CA ALA A 250 23.75 -2.28 36.29
C ALA A 250 25.17 -1.72 36.49
N VAL A 251 25.31 -0.40 36.55
CA VAL A 251 26.61 0.30 36.59
C VAL A 251 27.08 0.60 38.02
N ALA A 252 26.13 0.80 38.98
CA ALA A 252 26.42 1.09 40.38
C ALA A 252 27.41 0.09 41.05
N PRO A 253 27.27 -1.25 40.89
CA PRO A 253 28.17 -2.19 41.54
C PRO A 253 29.62 -2.10 41.03
N ILE A 254 29.81 -1.54 39.82
CA ILE A 254 31.14 -1.33 39.24
C ILE A 254 31.75 0.02 39.69
N LEU A 255 30.92 1.07 39.70
CA LEU A 255 31.40 2.44 40.05
C LEU A 255 31.62 2.63 41.55
N LEU A 256 30.84 1.97 42.42
CA LEU A 256 30.99 2.10 43.87
C LEU A 256 32.38 1.66 44.38
N PRO A 257 32.92 0.50 44.04
CA PRO A 257 34.27 0.09 44.50
C PRO A 257 35.36 0.99 43.90
N ILE A 258 35.22 1.43 42.66
CA ILE A 258 36.18 2.33 42.01
C ILE A 258 36.20 3.69 42.72
N SER A 259 35.04 4.28 43.02
CA SER A 259 34.96 5.55 43.73
C SER A 259 35.50 5.46 45.15
N ALA A 260 35.24 4.35 45.85
CA ALA A 260 35.79 4.10 47.17
C ALA A 260 37.33 3.97 47.11
N LEU A 261 37.86 3.30 46.11
CA LEU A 261 39.31 3.21 45.93
C LEU A 261 39.96 4.55 45.66
N VAL A 262 39.38 5.35 44.75
CA VAL A 262 39.91 6.71 44.42
C VAL A 262 39.84 7.64 45.62
N THR A 263 38.75 7.64 46.37
CA THR A 263 38.63 8.44 47.59
C THR A 263 39.59 7.97 48.68
N GLY A 264 39.78 6.68 48.86
CA GLY A 264 40.76 6.12 49.79
C GLY A 264 42.20 6.54 49.45
N ILE A 265 42.62 6.46 48.20
CA ILE A 265 43.93 6.92 47.72
C ILE A 265 44.08 8.43 47.93
N ALA A 266 43.06 9.23 47.65
CA ALA A 266 43.10 10.68 47.81
C ALA A 266 43.24 11.07 49.30
N LEU A 267 42.55 10.37 50.17
CA LEU A 267 42.67 10.59 51.65
C LEU A 267 44.07 10.17 52.16
N ALA A 268 44.58 9.03 51.69
CA ALA A 268 45.94 8.55 52.09
C ALA A 268 47.02 9.55 51.61
N LEU A 269 46.93 10.09 50.40
CA LEU A 269 47.84 11.13 49.89
C LEU A 269 47.76 12.43 50.68
N ARG A 270 46.53 12.85 51.09
CA ARG A 270 46.34 14.03 51.95
C ARG A 270 46.93 13.81 53.33
N ALA A 271 46.74 12.65 53.93
CA ALA A 271 47.33 12.30 55.19
C ALA A 271 48.89 12.30 55.16
N ARG A 272 49.48 11.71 54.08
CA ARG A 272 50.94 11.76 53.88
C ARG A 272 51.50 13.16 53.74
N ARG A 273 50.80 14.04 52.99
CA ARG A 273 51.21 15.44 52.83
C ARG A 273 51.16 16.21 54.17
N ARG A 274 50.11 15.98 55.00
CA ARG A 274 50.00 16.59 56.33
C ARG A 274 51.11 16.12 57.27
N ALA A 275 51.44 14.81 57.24
CA ALA A 275 52.55 14.25 58.04
C ALA A 275 53.89 14.79 57.61
N GLN A 276 54.14 15.06 56.35
CA GLN A 276 55.36 15.68 55.83
C GLN A 276 55.47 17.16 56.25
N GLN A 277 54.37 17.92 56.22
CA GLN A 277 54.35 19.31 56.67
C GLN A 277 54.64 19.41 58.18
N GLN A 278 54.05 18.55 59.00
CA GLN A 278 54.33 18.50 60.43
C GLN A 278 55.80 18.21 60.76
N LYS A 279 56.45 17.31 59.93
CA LYS A 279 57.89 17.05 60.10
C LYS A 279 58.76 18.24 59.69
N LEU A 280 58.34 18.98 58.62
CA LEU A 280 59.08 20.17 58.19
C LEU A 280 58.92 21.31 59.22
N ASP A 281 57.73 21.50 59.77
CA ASP A 281 57.44 22.47 60.81
C ASP A 281 58.22 22.18 62.11
N ALA A 282 58.33 20.86 62.46
CA ALA A 282 59.13 20.45 63.61
C ALA A 282 60.63 20.64 63.42
N LEU A 283 61.15 20.56 62.18
CA LEU A 283 62.54 20.79 61.85
C LEU A 283 62.92 22.28 61.79
N MET A 284 61.94 23.17 61.58
CA MET A 284 62.15 24.60 61.52
C MET A 284 61.92 25.30 62.87
N ALA A 285 61.40 24.61 63.90
CA ALA A 285 61.12 25.12 65.26
C ALA A 285 62.20 24.75 66.29
N GLY A 286 63.24 23.97 65.90
CA GLY A 286 64.37 23.61 66.73
C GLY A 286 65.67 24.26 66.21
#